data_f9cda6fb9af3927461dcf4bb9ffcd42b
#
_entry.id   f9cda6fb9af3927461dcf4bb9ffcd42b
#
_cell.length_a   1.000
_cell.length_b   1.000
_cell.length_c   1.000
_cell.angle_alpha   90.00
_cell.angle_beta   90.00
_cell.angle_gamma   90.00
#
_symmetry.space_group_name_H-M   'P 1'
#
loop_
_entity.id
_entity.type
_entity.pdbx_description
1 polymer ?
#
loop_
_entity_poly.entity_id
_entity_poly.type
_entity_poly.pdbx_seq_one_letter_code
_entity_poly.pdbx_strand_id
1 'polypeptide(L)'
;MDFLSFILGAAVVAGLTWLVSRRFDFLAQSPDDYSGGPEFDIRTVLNGPLLCDGIIYGPTGRVASRFTAKFDAEWDGNSGVMREHFQYDSGAEQHREWRLSVGDNGRITADADDLVGSGRGQQTGSGVKLNYRIKLPEGGGGHELDVVDWMYLLENGTIMNRSQFRKFGIKVGELVATMRPELAANKQREAA
;
A
#
# COMPACT_ATOMS: atom_id res chain seq x y z
N MET A 1 -41.55 26.18 -3.51
CA MET A 1 -40.22 25.69 -4.02
C MET A 1 -40.56 24.53 -4.92
N ASP A 2 -40.36 24.69 -6.22
CA ASP A 2 -40.85 23.71 -7.18
C ASP A 2 -39.97 22.45 -7.12
N PHE A 3 -40.57 21.28 -7.33
CA PHE A 3 -39.93 19.97 -7.32
C PHE A 3 -38.68 19.96 -8.21
N LEU A 4 -38.71 20.69 -9.33
CA LEU A 4 -37.55 20.86 -10.25
C LEU A 4 -36.39 21.60 -9.60
N SER A 5 -36.65 22.67 -8.83
CA SER A 5 -35.63 23.44 -8.11
C SER A 5 -34.97 22.61 -7.00
N PHE A 6 -35.74 21.72 -6.34
CA PHE A 6 -35.21 20.79 -5.35
C PHE A 6 -34.25 19.76 -6.00
N ILE A 7 -34.65 19.14 -7.14
CA ILE A 7 -33.80 18.17 -7.86
C ILE A 7 -32.54 18.85 -8.36
N LEU A 8 -32.64 20.05 -8.91
CA LEU A 8 -31.49 20.79 -9.40
C LEU A 8 -30.49 21.10 -8.26
N GLY A 9 -31.02 21.58 -7.13
CA GLY A 9 -30.21 21.82 -5.92
C GLY A 9 -29.52 20.57 -5.40
N ALA A 10 -30.24 19.43 -5.31
CA ALA A 10 -29.67 18.16 -4.91
C ALA A 10 -28.58 17.68 -5.88
N ALA A 11 -28.79 17.82 -7.19
CA ALA A 11 -27.79 17.46 -8.21
C ALA A 11 -26.53 18.33 -8.12
N VAL A 12 -26.66 19.63 -7.89
CA VAL A 12 -25.54 20.55 -7.68
C VAL A 12 -24.74 20.17 -6.43
N VAL A 13 -25.42 19.94 -5.30
CA VAL A 13 -24.76 19.51 -4.04
C VAL A 13 -24.06 18.17 -4.24
N ALA A 14 -24.70 17.20 -4.86
CA ALA A 14 -24.08 15.89 -5.14
C ALA A 14 -22.88 16.02 -6.06
N GLY A 15 -22.97 16.86 -7.10
CA GLY A 15 -21.87 17.15 -8.02
C GLY A 15 -20.67 17.83 -7.34
N LEU A 16 -20.93 18.84 -6.50
CA LEU A 16 -19.91 19.52 -5.71
C LEU A 16 -19.26 18.59 -4.70
N THR A 17 -20.05 17.79 -3.97
CA THR A 17 -19.54 16.81 -3.03
C THR A 17 -18.66 15.76 -3.72
N TRP A 18 -19.06 15.30 -4.90
CA TRP A 18 -18.29 14.36 -5.71
C TRP A 18 -16.98 14.98 -6.21
N LEU A 19 -17.00 16.22 -6.68
CA LEU A 19 -15.80 16.97 -7.11
C LEU A 19 -14.81 17.18 -5.95
N VAL A 20 -15.32 17.60 -4.79
CA VAL A 20 -14.51 17.82 -3.58
C VAL A 20 -13.94 16.49 -3.09
N SER A 21 -14.74 15.43 -3.00
CA SER A 21 -14.26 14.13 -2.56
C SER A 21 -13.16 13.59 -3.47
N ARG A 22 -13.29 13.74 -4.80
CA ARG A 22 -12.25 13.33 -5.76
C ARG A 22 -10.92 14.07 -5.58
N ARG A 23 -10.93 15.31 -5.09
CA ARG A 23 -9.71 16.10 -4.88
C ARG A 23 -9.01 15.76 -3.55
N PHE A 24 -9.75 15.27 -2.57
CA PHE A 24 -9.26 14.94 -1.22
C PHE A 24 -9.30 13.44 -0.88
N ASP A 25 -9.61 12.61 -1.87
CA ASP A 25 -9.62 11.15 -1.69
C ASP A 25 -8.19 10.60 -1.65
N PHE A 26 -8.03 9.46 -1.00
CA PHE A 26 -6.81 8.65 -1.00
C PHE A 26 -6.23 8.42 -2.41
N LEU A 27 -7.09 8.28 -3.41
CA LEU A 27 -6.69 8.08 -4.81
C LEU A 27 -6.14 9.35 -5.47
N ALA A 28 -6.48 10.52 -4.95
CA ALA A 28 -6.07 11.80 -5.53
C ALA A 28 -4.62 12.17 -5.18
N GLN A 29 -4.01 11.49 -4.21
CA GLN A 29 -2.64 11.74 -3.79
C GLN A 29 -1.66 11.48 -4.95
N SER A 30 -0.71 12.39 -5.10
CA SER A 30 0.40 12.30 -6.04
C SER A 30 1.71 12.04 -5.30
N PRO A 31 2.70 11.36 -5.89
CA PRO A 31 4.04 11.27 -5.32
C PRO A 31 4.66 12.64 -5.01
N ASP A 32 4.33 13.67 -5.78
CA ASP A 32 4.84 15.03 -5.59
C ASP A 32 4.34 15.70 -4.29
N ASP A 33 3.23 15.23 -3.72
CA ASP A 33 2.73 15.69 -2.42
C ASP A 33 3.70 15.34 -1.29
N TYR A 34 4.61 14.39 -1.52
CA TYR A 34 5.57 13.84 -0.55
C TYR A 34 7.02 14.09 -0.95
N SER A 35 7.30 15.12 -1.75
CA SER A 35 8.65 15.48 -2.21
C SER A 35 9.60 15.95 -1.10
N GLY A 36 9.09 16.25 0.08
CA GLY A 36 9.86 16.57 1.29
C GLY A 36 10.06 15.37 2.21
N GLY A 37 10.75 15.62 3.36
CA GLY A 37 11.04 14.61 4.36
C GLY A 37 12.24 13.72 4.04
N PRO A 38 12.41 12.58 4.75
CA PRO A 38 13.53 11.67 4.52
C PRO A 38 13.42 11.02 3.14
N GLU A 39 14.54 10.84 2.45
CA GLU A 39 14.56 10.24 1.11
C GLU A 39 14.24 8.75 1.18
N PHE A 40 13.16 8.35 0.50
CA PHE A 40 12.72 6.97 0.41
C PHE A 40 13.21 6.31 -0.90
N ASP A 41 14.47 5.93 -0.95
CA ASP A 41 14.96 5.02 -1.98
C ASP A 41 14.69 3.57 -1.55
N ILE A 42 13.80 2.86 -2.27
CA ILE A 42 13.42 1.49 -1.91
C ILE A 42 14.61 0.52 -1.90
N ARG A 43 15.66 0.81 -2.67
CA ARG A 43 16.88 -0.04 -2.73
C ARG A 43 17.68 -0.01 -1.43
N THR A 44 17.55 1.05 -0.66
CA THR A 44 18.26 1.24 0.62
C THR A 44 17.36 1.01 1.81
N VAL A 45 16.12 1.46 1.73
CA VAL A 45 15.15 1.43 2.85
C VAL A 45 14.46 0.06 2.95
N LEU A 46 14.10 -0.55 1.81
CA LEU A 46 13.59 -1.92 1.73
C LEU A 46 14.76 -2.86 1.38
N ASN A 47 15.69 -3.05 2.31
CA ASN A 47 16.88 -3.89 2.09
C ASN A 47 17.23 -4.67 3.36
N GLY A 48 17.54 -5.96 3.21
CA GLY A 48 17.77 -6.89 4.31
C GLY A 48 16.48 -7.28 5.06
N PRO A 49 16.63 -7.82 6.28
CA PRO A 49 15.50 -8.32 7.07
C PRO A 49 14.69 -7.19 7.68
N LEU A 50 13.37 -7.22 7.46
CA LEU A 50 12.38 -6.27 7.95
C LEU A 50 11.28 -7.02 8.73
N LEU A 51 10.79 -6.38 9.78
CA LEU A 51 9.56 -6.79 10.47
C LEU A 51 8.41 -5.94 9.99
N CYS A 52 7.27 -6.57 9.74
CA CYS A 52 6.04 -5.92 9.32
C CYS A 52 4.88 -6.37 10.21
N ASP A 53 4.13 -5.42 10.73
CA ASP A 53 2.94 -5.69 11.53
C ASP A 53 1.77 -4.90 10.94
N GLY A 54 0.60 -5.54 10.74
CA GLY A 54 -0.48 -4.87 10.06
C GLY A 54 -1.88 -5.36 10.40
N ILE A 55 -2.83 -4.53 9.97
CA ILE A 55 -4.27 -4.77 10.12
C ILE A 55 -4.93 -4.61 8.75
N ILE A 56 -5.81 -5.56 8.43
CA ILE A 56 -6.65 -5.51 7.24
C ILE A 56 -8.08 -5.17 7.69
N TYR A 57 -8.62 -4.12 7.09
CA TYR A 57 -9.99 -3.67 7.29
C TYR A 57 -10.87 -4.12 6.13
N GLY A 58 -12.07 -4.57 6.43
CA GLY A 58 -13.11 -4.86 5.44
C GLY A 58 -13.77 -3.59 4.88
N PRO A 59 -14.77 -3.76 4.00
CA PRO A 59 -15.41 -2.63 3.28
C PRO A 59 -16.10 -1.61 4.20
N THR A 60 -16.53 -2.03 5.37
CA THR A 60 -17.19 -1.16 6.37
C THR A 60 -16.24 -0.53 7.39
N GLY A 61 -14.90 -0.73 7.22
CA GLY A 61 -13.88 -0.22 8.14
C GLY A 61 -13.71 -1.05 9.42
N ARG A 62 -14.36 -2.21 9.53
CA ARG A 62 -14.14 -3.13 10.64
C ARG A 62 -12.90 -3.99 10.38
N VAL A 63 -12.17 -4.32 11.44
CA VAL A 63 -11.02 -5.23 11.35
C VAL A 63 -11.49 -6.59 10.83
N ALA A 64 -10.89 -7.03 9.73
CA ALA A 64 -11.14 -8.34 9.12
C ALA A 64 -10.04 -9.35 9.47
N SER A 65 -8.78 -8.89 9.57
CA SER A 65 -7.64 -9.73 9.94
C SER A 65 -6.50 -8.89 10.49
N ARG A 66 -5.61 -9.52 11.24
CA ARG A 66 -4.33 -8.98 11.70
C ARG A 66 -3.22 -9.91 11.26
N PHE A 67 -2.04 -9.37 11.06
CA PHE A 67 -0.88 -10.18 10.72
C PHE A 67 0.40 -9.61 11.31
N THR A 68 1.36 -10.48 11.51
CA THR A 68 2.78 -10.16 11.61
C THR A 68 3.49 -10.77 10.41
N ALA A 69 4.55 -10.15 9.94
CA ALA A 69 5.30 -10.69 8.82
C ALA A 69 6.79 -10.41 8.95
N LYS A 70 7.58 -11.26 8.30
CA LYS A 70 9.00 -11.05 8.06
C LYS A 70 9.22 -10.89 6.58
N PHE A 71 9.90 -9.82 6.21
CA PHE A 71 10.34 -9.58 4.85
C PHE A 71 11.85 -9.66 4.79
N ASP A 72 12.36 -10.11 3.66
CA ASP A 72 13.78 -10.11 3.35
C ASP A 72 13.98 -9.64 1.92
N ALA A 73 14.71 -8.54 1.75
CA ALA A 73 14.92 -7.92 0.47
C ALA A 73 16.41 -7.85 0.13
N GLU A 74 16.74 -8.20 -1.12
CA GLU A 74 18.07 -8.18 -1.68
C GLU A 74 18.08 -7.37 -2.97
N TRP A 75 19.09 -6.52 -3.17
CA TRP A 75 19.23 -5.67 -4.33
C TRP A 75 20.54 -5.89 -5.06
N ASP A 76 20.45 -5.95 -6.39
CA ASP A 76 21.60 -5.89 -7.30
C ASP A 76 21.39 -4.69 -8.24
N GLY A 77 22.10 -3.60 -7.97
CA GLY A 77 21.92 -2.33 -8.66
C GLY A 77 20.48 -1.83 -8.59
N ASN A 78 19.81 -1.79 -9.72
CA ASN A 78 18.41 -1.32 -9.83
C ASN A 78 17.36 -2.43 -9.79
N SER A 79 17.76 -3.68 -9.59
CA SER A 79 16.86 -4.83 -9.52
C SER A 79 16.92 -5.44 -8.13
N GLY A 80 15.75 -5.80 -7.60
CA GLY A 80 15.64 -6.39 -6.26
C GLY A 80 14.59 -7.48 -6.18
N VAL A 81 14.76 -8.34 -5.21
CA VAL A 81 13.79 -9.38 -4.83
C VAL A 81 13.47 -9.19 -3.36
N MET A 82 12.19 -9.12 -3.04
CA MET A 82 11.70 -9.07 -1.66
C MET A 82 10.79 -10.26 -1.41
N ARG A 83 11.16 -11.07 -0.43
CA ARG A 83 10.41 -12.24 0.03
C ARG A 83 9.65 -11.89 1.29
N GLU A 84 8.38 -12.20 1.31
CA GLU A 84 7.46 -11.91 2.39
C GLU A 84 6.88 -13.18 2.98
N HIS A 85 6.90 -13.30 4.31
CA HIS A 85 6.26 -14.38 5.04
C HIS A 85 5.31 -13.80 6.07
N PHE A 86 4.01 -13.96 5.81
CA PHE A 86 2.91 -13.48 6.66
C PHE A 86 2.40 -14.59 7.58
N GLN A 87 2.09 -14.21 8.81
CA GLN A 87 1.37 -15.02 9.79
C GLN A 87 0.12 -14.25 10.23
N TYR A 88 -1.04 -14.81 9.92
CA TYR A 88 -2.33 -14.19 10.23
C TYR A 88 -2.88 -14.64 11.58
N ASP A 89 -3.74 -13.84 12.21
CA ASP A 89 -4.43 -14.15 13.46
C ASP A 89 -5.38 -15.36 13.35
N SER A 90 -5.76 -15.77 12.15
CA SER A 90 -6.48 -17.01 11.86
C SER A 90 -5.62 -18.27 11.95
N GLY A 91 -4.28 -18.14 12.09
CA GLY A 91 -3.31 -19.23 11.99
C GLY A 91 -2.89 -19.56 10.54
N ALA A 92 -3.45 -18.88 9.54
CA ALA A 92 -3.01 -19.05 8.16
C ALA A 92 -1.64 -18.40 7.93
N GLU A 93 -0.87 -18.97 7.02
CA GLU A 93 0.42 -18.40 6.57
C GLU A 93 0.37 -18.13 5.07
N GLN A 94 1.12 -17.12 4.63
CA GLN A 94 1.26 -16.78 3.22
C GLN A 94 2.71 -16.42 2.93
N HIS A 95 3.23 -16.93 1.82
CA HIS A 95 4.51 -16.54 1.24
C HIS A 95 4.25 -15.79 -0.05
N ARG A 96 5.02 -14.72 -0.26
CA ARG A 96 4.96 -13.90 -1.46
C ARG A 96 6.36 -13.43 -1.83
N GLU A 97 6.63 -13.30 -3.11
CA GLU A 97 7.88 -12.77 -3.62
C GLU A 97 7.58 -11.64 -4.61
N TRP A 98 8.21 -10.50 -4.37
CA TRP A 98 8.26 -9.40 -5.32
C TRP A 98 9.57 -9.38 -6.07
N ARG A 99 9.47 -9.15 -7.36
CA ARG A 99 10.59 -8.81 -8.24
C ARG A 99 10.42 -7.33 -8.60
N LEU A 100 11.37 -6.51 -8.16
CA LEU A 100 11.31 -5.06 -8.23
C LEU A 100 12.38 -4.52 -9.16
N SER A 101 12.10 -3.44 -9.88
CA SER A 101 13.11 -2.68 -10.58
C SER A 101 12.85 -1.19 -10.46
N VAL A 102 13.93 -0.40 -10.33
CA VAL A 102 13.88 1.06 -10.19
C VAL A 102 14.60 1.70 -11.35
N GLY A 103 13.91 2.54 -12.10
CA GLY A 103 14.51 3.35 -13.16
C GLY A 103 15.19 4.62 -12.61
N ASP A 104 16.04 5.24 -13.42
CA ASP A 104 16.82 6.45 -13.05
C ASP A 104 15.98 7.64 -12.61
N ASN A 105 14.69 7.67 -12.98
CA ASN A 105 13.75 8.72 -12.60
C ASN A 105 12.87 8.32 -11.40
N GLY A 106 13.25 7.30 -10.65
CA GLY A 106 12.49 6.79 -9.50
C GLY A 106 11.22 6.00 -9.86
N ARG A 107 11.01 5.68 -11.14
CA ARG A 107 9.90 4.80 -11.55
C ARG A 107 10.18 3.37 -11.12
N ILE A 108 9.14 2.72 -10.58
CA ILE A 108 9.20 1.36 -10.08
C ILE A 108 8.35 0.47 -10.97
N THR A 109 8.91 -0.68 -11.35
CA THR A 109 8.15 -1.83 -11.87
C THR A 109 8.19 -2.94 -10.83
N ALA A 110 7.06 -3.59 -10.60
CA ALA A 110 6.90 -4.59 -9.56
C ALA A 110 6.13 -5.80 -10.13
N ASP A 111 6.70 -6.98 -10.01
CA ASP A 111 6.10 -8.23 -10.44
C ASP A 111 6.01 -9.20 -9.27
N ALA A 112 4.91 -9.95 -9.18
CA ALA A 112 4.72 -11.06 -8.27
C ALA A 112 3.77 -12.09 -8.91
N ASP A 113 3.79 -13.33 -8.42
CA ASP A 113 3.06 -14.42 -9.06
C ASP A 113 1.53 -14.30 -8.94
N ASP A 114 1.07 -13.51 -7.97
CA ASP A 114 -0.34 -13.20 -7.75
C ASP A 114 -0.81 -11.92 -8.48
N LEU A 115 0.07 -11.27 -9.26
CA LEU A 115 -0.31 -10.08 -10.02
C LEU A 115 -0.92 -10.45 -11.39
N VAL A 116 -1.88 -9.64 -11.78
CA VAL A 116 -2.42 -9.61 -13.14
C VAL A 116 -1.67 -8.52 -13.93
N GLY A 117 -0.61 -8.92 -14.63
CA GLY A 117 0.35 -8.00 -15.25
C GLY A 117 1.32 -7.39 -14.25
N SER A 118 2.16 -6.46 -14.72
CA SER A 118 3.15 -5.78 -13.87
C SER A 118 2.55 -4.59 -13.13
N GLY A 119 2.89 -4.45 -11.86
CA GLY A 119 2.65 -3.26 -11.07
C GLY A 119 3.57 -2.11 -11.49
N ARG A 120 3.11 -0.88 -11.29
CA ARG A 120 3.86 0.34 -11.61
C ARG A 120 3.82 1.30 -10.45
N GLY A 121 4.92 2.00 -10.22
CA GLY A 121 5.01 2.97 -9.13
C GLY A 121 6.01 4.08 -9.36
N GLN A 122 6.11 4.91 -8.35
CA GLN A 122 7.03 6.05 -8.29
C GLN A 122 7.47 6.24 -6.86
N GLN A 123 8.77 6.44 -6.65
CA GLN A 123 9.32 6.98 -5.42
C GLN A 123 9.64 8.46 -5.59
N THR A 124 9.31 9.29 -4.59
CA THR A 124 9.58 10.73 -4.58
C THR A 124 9.65 11.21 -3.14
N GLY A 125 10.77 11.81 -2.74
CA GLY A 125 10.98 12.27 -1.37
C GLY A 125 10.71 11.18 -0.34
N SER A 126 9.77 11.38 0.58
CA SER A 126 9.44 10.42 1.64
C SER A 126 8.33 9.44 1.28
N GLY A 127 7.82 9.47 0.05
CA GLY A 127 6.69 8.65 -0.39
C GLY A 127 7.01 7.69 -1.53
N VAL A 128 6.42 6.51 -1.48
CA VAL A 128 6.41 5.52 -2.56
C VAL A 128 4.97 5.14 -2.86
N LYS A 129 4.57 5.24 -4.12
CA LYS A 129 3.26 4.79 -4.60
C LYS A 129 3.43 3.61 -5.53
N LEU A 130 2.68 2.54 -5.31
CA LEU A 130 2.52 1.44 -6.26
C LEU A 130 1.05 1.29 -6.66
N ASN A 131 0.81 0.96 -7.92
CA ASN A 131 -0.50 0.58 -8.44
C ASN A 131 -0.34 -0.77 -9.13
N TYR A 132 -1.15 -1.72 -8.73
CA TYR A 132 -1.13 -3.07 -9.29
C TYR A 132 -2.50 -3.73 -9.20
N ARG A 133 -2.67 -4.86 -9.87
CA ARG A 133 -3.86 -5.69 -9.76
C ARG A 133 -3.46 -7.05 -9.24
N ILE A 134 -4.09 -7.50 -8.15
CA ILE A 134 -3.89 -8.83 -7.60
C ILE A 134 -5.05 -9.75 -7.94
N LYS A 135 -4.75 -11.04 -8.07
CA LYS A 135 -5.73 -12.11 -8.08
C LYS A 135 -5.68 -12.83 -6.73
N LEU A 136 -6.76 -12.75 -5.97
CA LEU A 136 -6.86 -13.47 -4.71
C LEU A 136 -6.84 -14.98 -4.95
N PRO A 137 -6.30 -15.79 -4.02
CA PRO A 137 -6.36 -17.24 -4.10
C PRO A 137 -7.83 -17.71 -4.09
N GLU A 138 -8.07 -18.93 -4.57
CA GLU A 138 -9.41 -19.52 -4.68
C GLU A 138 -10.18 -19.50 -3.34
N GLY A 139 -9.50 -19.77 -2.22
CA GLY A 139 -10.07 -19.63 -0.87
C GLY A 139 -10.53 -18.22 -0.51
N GLY A 140 -10.01 -17.18 -1.18
CA GLY A 140 -10.43 -15.78 -1.11
C GLY A 140 -11.42 -15.40 -2.22
N GLY A 141 -11.97 -16.38 -2.96
CA GLY A 141 -12.95 -16.18 -4.02
C GLY A 141 -12.37 -15.90 -5.41
N GLY A 142 -11.05 -16.02 -5.61
CA GLY A 142 -10.40 -15.86 -6.94
C GLY A 142 -10.58 -14.46 -7.58
N HIS A 143 -10.96 -13.47 -6.77
CA HIS A 143 -11.29 -12.14 -7.28
C HIS A 143 -10.04 -11.36 -7.67
N GLU A 144 -10.14 -10.63 -8.78
CA GLU A 144 -9.16 -9.60 -9.14
C GLU A 144 -9.52 -8.28 -8.46
N LEU A 145 -8.52 -7.65 -7.84
CA LEU A 145 -8.65 -6.38 -7.13
C LEU A 145 -7.60 -5.39 -7.63
N ASP A 146 -8.01 -4.18 -7.92
CA ASP A 146 -7.09 -3.07 -8.14
C ASP A 146 -6.57 -2.58 -6.78
N VAL A 147 -5.26 -2.38 -6.68
CA VAL A 147 -4.60 -1.94 -5.46
C VAL A 147 -3.88 -0.62 -5.70
N VAL A 148 -4.13 0.33 -4.82
CA VAL A 148 -3.32 1.54 -4.67
C VAL A 148 -2.61 1.41 -3.33
N ASP A 149 -1.30 1.37 -3.39
CA ASP A 149 -0.44 1.09 -2.26
C ASP A 149 0.51 2.25 -2.03
N TRP A 150 0.47 2.82 -0.83
CA TRP A 150 1.33 3.89 -0.41
C TRP A 150 2.22 3.46 0.74
N MET A 151 3.48 3.80 0.64
CA MET A 151 4.46 3.68 1.71
C MET A 151 5.05 5.06 2.01
N TYR A 152 5.19 5.38 3.29
CA TYR A 152 5.70 6.66 3.78
C TYR A 152 6.83 6.41 4.76
N LEU A 153 8.02 6.95 4.46
CA LEU A 153 9.16 6.86 5.36
C LEU A 153 9.08 7.96 6.43
N LEU A 154 9.17 7.57 7.69
CA LEU A 154 9.20 8.47 8.82
C LEU A 154 10.64 8.79 9.22
N GLU A 155 10.84 9.90 9.96
CA GLU A 155 12.15 10.36 10.44
C GLU A 155 12.91 9.31 11.29
N ASN A 156 12.20 8.41 11.94
CA ASN A 156 12.79 7.33 12.74
C ASN A 156 13.10 6.06 11.93
N GLY A 157 12.97 6.11 10.61
CA GLY A 157 13.20 4.97 9.72
C GLY A 157 12.07 3.95 9.66
N THR A 158 10.95 4.18 10.36
CA THR A 158 9.76 3.34 10.22
C THR A 158 9.05 3.68 8.92
N ILE A 159 8.62 2.67 8.19
CA ILE A 159 7.76 2.83 7.02
C ILE A 159 6.32 2.60 7.46
N MET A 160 5.44 3.55 7.15
CA MET A 160 3.99 3.38 7.25
C MET A 160 3.45 2.96 5.88
N ASN A 161 2.79 1.84 5.83
CA ASN A 161 2.15 1.33 4.62
C ASN A 161 0.63 1.46 4.72
N ARG A 162 0.02 1.94 3.67
CA ARG A 162 -1.44 2.01 3.54
C ARG A 162 -1.86 1.63 2.13
N SER A 163 -2.59 0.53 1.99
CA SER A 163 -3.07 0.01 0.71
C SER A 163 -4.58 -0.02 0.68
N GLN A 164 -5.19 0.38 -0.44
CA GLN A 164 -6.62 0.19 -0.68
C GLN A 164 -6.85 -0.83 -1.77
N PHE A 165 -7.68 -1.81 -1.46
CA PHE A 165 -8.14 -2.84 -2.40
C PHE A 165 -9.50 -2.43 -2.96
N ARG A 166 -9.62 -2.45 -4.29
CA ARG A 166 -10.83 -1.98 -4.98
C ARG A 166 -11.32 -3.01 -6.00
N LYS A 167 -12.64 -3.16 -6.07
CA LYS A 167 -13.31 -3.95 -7.09
C LYS A 167 -14.32 -3.04 -7.80
N PHE A 168 -14.20 -2.93 -9.13
CA PHE A 168 -15.03 -2.01 -9.92
C PHE A 168 -15.01 -0.56 -9.40
N GLY A 169 -13.84 -0.10 -8.92
CA GLY A 169 -13.67 1.25 -8.36
C GLY A 169 -14.17 1.43 -6.92
N ILE A 170 -14.85 0.44 -6.33
CA ILE A 170 -15.37 0.49 -4.95
C ILE A 170 -14.31 -0.09 -4.00
N LYS A 171 -14.00 0.63 -2.91
CA LYS A 171 -13.12 0.12 -1.85
C LYS A 171 -13.76 -1.08 -1.16
N VAL A 172 -13.11 -2.24 -1.24
CA VAL A 172 -13.55 -3.50 -0.62
C VAL A 172 -12.67 -3.92 0.55
N GLY A 173 -11.51 -3.30 0.70
CA GLY A 173 -10.61 -3.53 1.82
C GLY A 173 -9.55 -2.44 1.92
N GLU A 174 -8.89 -2.39 3.06
CA GLU A 174 -7.78 -1.48 3.33
C GLU A 174 -6.79 -2.16 4.26
N LEU A 175 -5.50 -2.05 3.95
CA LEU A 175 -4.42 -2.53 4.79
C LEU A 175 -3.69 -1.32 5.35
N VAL A 176 -3.37 -1.37 6.64
CA VAL A 176 -2.45 -0.45 7.30
C VAL A 176 -1.41 -1.27 8.02
N ALA A 177 -0.14 -1.01 7.76
CA ALA A 177 0.98 -1.72 8.36
C ALA A 177 2.14 -0.79 8.68
N THR A 178 3.02 -1.27 9.54
CA THR A 178 4.35 -0.68 9.76
C THR A 178 5.41 -1.67 9.31
N MET A 179 6.48 -1.16 8.72
CA MET A 179 7.68 -1.94 8.42
C MET A 179 8.89 -1.26 9.06
N ARG A 180 9.82 -2.06 9.59
CA ARG A 180 11.04 -1.56 10.21
C ARG A 180 12.16 -2.61 10.13
N PRO A 181 13.43 -2.20 10.04
CA PRO A 181 14.55 -3.14 10.09
C PRO A 181 14.51 -4.00 11.35
N GLU A 182 14.75 -5.32 11.22
CA GLU A 182 14.69 -6.26 12.34
C GLU A 182 15.70 -5.91 13.45
N LEU A 183 16.91 -5.45 13.10
CA LEU A 183 17.94 -5.03 14.05
C LEU A 183 17.51 -3.82 14.89
N ALA A 184 16.78 -2.87 14.30
CA ALA A 184 16.26 -1.70 15.03
C ALA A 184 15.17 -2.10 16.03
N ALA A 185 14.31 -3.05 15.67
CA ALA A 185 13.26 -3.56 16.55
C ALA A 185 13.83 -4.30 17.77
N ASN A 186 14.91 -5.06 17.62
CA ASN A 186 15.55 -5.77 18.71
C ASN A 186 16.22 -4.80 19.71
N LYS A 187 16.89 -3.75 19.24
CA LYS A 187 17.46 -2.71 20.12
C LYS A 187 16.39 -1.96 20.94
N GLN A 188 15.21 -1.73 20.37
CA GLN A 188 14.10 -1.10 21.10
C GLN A 188 13.51 -2.01 22.19
N ARG A 189 13.50 -3.33 21.98
CA ARG A 189 13.05 -4.31 22.98
C ARG A 189 14.03 -4.47 24.13
N GLU A 190 15.34 -4.36 23.88
CA GLU A 190 16.38 -4.44 24.91
C GLU A 190 16.47 -3.16 25.78
N ALA A 191 15.94 -2.03 25.27
CA ALA A 191 15.95 -0.74 25.97
C ALA A 191 14.66 -0.43 26.76
N ALA A 192 13.65 -1.29 26.70
CA ALA A 192 12.35 -1.15 27.38
C ALA A 192 12.22 -2.09 28.57
#